data_43e16745e30c2d8b190ac9375f070447
#
_entry.id   43e16745e30c2d8b190ac9375f070447
#
_cell.length_a   1.000
_cell.length_b   1.000
_cell.length_c   1.000
_cell.angle_alpha   90.00
_cell.angle_beta   90.00
_cell.angle_gamma   90.00
#
_symmetry.space_group_name_H-M   'P 1'
#
loop_
_entity.id
_entity.type
_entity.pdbx_description
1 polymer ?
#
loop_
_entity_poly.entity_id
_entity_poly.type
_entity_poly.pdbx_seq_one_letter_code
_entity_poly.pdbx_strand_id
1 'polypeptide(L)'
;MSKVKLFLGCAVMAVVMAGFSYAGEAAPQQQVPETKRIGVVFFQQVFKNYQYAKETEDRLRTQFQPDQQKIEAEITRIQEMERALQNNPLKPVNTPAWRKSMMEIETAKVEVQSMQEDFGRRIRDEEAGFWQNMYAAFQRACRIIAEHYNYDIIIAAPDPSLSEEAIQSMDPMAVQQEILMRRIQYVNDRANLTRTITDLLNHNYQRYKQDPQNNPL
;
A
#
# COMPACT_ATOMS: atom_id res chain seq x y z
N MET A 1 -91.44 13.54 -32.71
CA MET A 1 -91.74 14.40 -33.90
C MET A 1 -90.36 14.65 -34.58
N SER A 2 -90.42 14.33 -35.86
CA SER A 2 -89.83 14.89 -37.08
C SER A 2 -88.34 14.58 -37.25
N LYS A 3 -88.01 13.60 -38.10
CA LYS A 3 -87.77 13.66 -39.55
C LYS A 3 -86.63 14.65 -39.85
N VAL A 4 -85.55 14.39 -40.62
CA VAL A 4 -85.57 14.04 -42.04
C VAL A 4 -84.11 13.76 -42.49
N LYS A 5 -83.81 12.67 -43.17
CA LYS A 5 -83.20 12.46 -44.51
C LYS A 5 -81.84 13.12 -44.78
N LEU A 6 -80.82 12.35 -45.14
CA LEU A 6 -80.53 11.79 -46.48
C LEU A 6 -79.66 12.72 -47.34
N PHE A 7 -78.50 12.24 -47.76
CA PHE A 7 -77.91 12.22 -49.12
C PHE A 7 -76.38 11.95 -48.93
N LEU A 8 -75.94 10.81 -49.27
CA LEU A 8 -75.45 10.26 -50.56
C LEU A 8 -74.51 11.22 -51.30
N GLY A 9 -73.26 10.86 -51.36
CA GLY A 9 -72.26 11.50 -52.20
C GLY A 9 -71.00 10.59 -52.30
N CYS A 10 -71.02 9.66 -53.26
CA CYS A 10 -69.85 8.93 -53.72
C CYS A 10 -68.90 9.93 -54.39
N ALA A 11 -67.68 10.01 -53.89
CA ALA A 11 -66.55 10.52 -54.65
C ALA A 11 -65.39 9.52 -54.51
N VAL A 12 -65.20 8.77 -55.58
CA VAL A 12 -64.07 7.94 -55.86
C VAL A 12 -62.88 8.88 -56.10
N MET A 13 -61.92 8.95 -55.17
CA MET A 13 -60.62 9.52 -55.45
C MET A 13 -59.59 8.41 -55.32
N ALA A 14 -59.14 7.95 -56.49
CA ALA A 14 -57.93 7.12 -56.56
C ALA A 14 -56.74 7.92 -56.15
N VAL A 15 -56.21 7.71 -54.91
CA VAL A 15 -54.96 8.25 -54.50
C VAL A 15 -53.91 7.20 -54.82
N VAL A 16 -53.02 7.59 -55.74
CA VAL A 16 -51.78 6.94 -56.12
C VAL A 16 -50.93 6.72 -54.87
N MET A 17 -50.76 5.49 -54.43
CA MET A 17 -49.78 5.11 -53.42
C MET A 17 -48.40 5.22 -54.07
N ALA A 18 -47.82 6.41 -54.02
CA ALA A 18 -46.37 6.57 -54.17
C ALA A 18 -45.70 5.90 -52.98
N GLY A 19 -45.09 4.74 -53.23
CA GLY A 19 -44.33 4.01 -52.25
C GLY A 19 -43.10 4.85 -51.79
N PHE A 20 -43.24 5.52 -50.67
CA PHE A 20 -42.11 5.95 -49.92
C PHE A 20 -41.54 4.74 -49.19
N SER A 21 -40.55 4.08 -49.85
CA SER A 21 -39.62 3.21 -49.14
C SER A 21 -38.84 4.07 -48.16
N TYR A 22 -39.32 4.18 -46.93
CA TYR A 22 -38.45 4.60 -45.83
C TYR A 22 -37.39 3.51 -45.69
N ALA A 23 -36.24 3.75 -46.31
CA ALA A 23 -35.04 3.08 -45.91
C ALA A 23 -34.87 3.43 -44.41
N GLY A 24 -35.25 2.49 -43.56
CA GLY A 24 -35.01 2.60 -42.11
C GLY A 24 -33.53 2.77 -41.93
N GLU A 25 -33.11 4.00 -41.74
CA GLU A 25 -31.79 4.31 -41.19
C GLU A 25 -31.72 3.55 -39.88
N ALA A 26 -30.96 2.45 -39.88
CA ALA A 26 -30.73 1.67 -38.68
C ALA A 26 -30.20 2.68 -37.63
N ALA A 27 -31.02 2.93 -36.61
CA ALA A 27 -30.60 3.77 -35.48
C ALA A 27 -29.22 3.28 -35.05
N PRO A 28 -28.23 4.18 -34.87
CA PRO A 28 -26.93 3.76 -34.44
C PRO A 28 -27.11 2.93 -33.17
N GLN A 29 -26.74 1.66 -33.23
CA GLN A 29 -26.71 0.80 -32.06
C GLN A 29 -25.84 1.54 -31.05
N GLN A 30 -26.45 2.16 -30.04
CA GLN A 30 -25.75 2.64 -28.87
C GLN A 30 -25.01 1.43 -28.34
N GLN A 31 -23.71 1.36 -28.64
CA GLN A 31 -22.81 0.43 -27.98
C GLN A 31 -22.98 0.72 -26.47
N VAL A 32 -23.68 -0.19 -25.79
CA VAL A 32 -23.74 -0.18 -24.32
C VAL A 32 -22.29 -0.14 -23.87
N PRO A 33 -21.87 0.92 -23.17
CA PRO A 33 -20.49 1.02 -22.76
C PRO A 33 -20.16 -0.23 -21.97
N GLU A 34 -19.15 -0.96 -22.41
CA GLU A 34 -18.64 -2.13 -21.69
C GLU A 34 -18.40 -1.70 -20.24
N THR A 35 -19.15 -2.31 -19.33
CA THR A 35 -19.03 -2.00 -17.89
C THR A 35 -17.64 -2.42 -17.44
N LYS A 36 -16.76 -1.46 -17.29
CA LYS A 36 -15.39 -1.70 -16.81
C LYS A 36 -15.44 -2.29 -15.40
N ARG A 37 -14.73 -3.39 -15.22
CA ARG A 37 -14.61 -4.05 -13.92
C ARG A 37 -13.45 -3.42 -13.15
N ILE A 38 -13.75 -2.84 -12.00
CA ILE A 38 -12.76 -2.24 -11.11
C ILE A 38 -12.63 -3.10 -9.86
N GLY A 39 -11.40 -3.51 -9.57
CA GLY A 39 -11.04 -4.16 -8.32
C GLY A 39 -10.37 -3.19 -7.35
N VAL A 40 -10.50 -3.44 -6.06
CA VAL A 40 -9.85 -2.67 -5.00
C VAL A 40 -9.05 -3.62 -4.12
N VAL A 41 -7.87 -3.19 -3.72
CA VAL A 41 -7.02 -3.93 -2.81
C VAL A 41 -6.51 -3.02 -1.69
N PHE A 42 -6.61 -3.48 -0.46
CA PHE A 42 -6.07 -2.80 0.71
C PHE A 42 -4.65 -3.25 0.97
N PHE A 43 -3.70 -2.48 0.46
CA PHE A 43 -2.28 -2.85 0.47
C PHE A 43 -1.76 -3.13 1.89
N GLN A 44 -2.16 -2.35 2.89
CA GLN A 44 -1.74 -2.56 4.28
C GLN A 44 -2.20 -3.91 4.83
N GLN A 45 -3.43 -4.34 4.48
CA GLN A 45 -3.94 -5.66 4.88
C GLN A 45 -3.20 -6.79 4.17
N VAL A 46 -2.90 -6.63 2.87
CA VAL A 46 -2.07 -7.58 2.13
C VAL A 46 -0.72 -7.73 2.81
N PHE A 47 -0.04 -6.61 3.08
CA PHE A 47 1.26 -6.58 3.72
C PHE A 47 1.23 -7.26 5.10
N LYS A 48 0.26 -6.93 5.94
CA LYS A 48 0.10 -7.51 7.28
C LYS A 48 -0.12 -9.03 7.26
N ASN A 49 -0.71 -9.57 6.19
CA ASN A 49 -1.05 -10.98 6.07
C ASN A 49 -0.13 -11.76 5.12
N TYR A 50 0.82 -11.08 4.45
CA TYR A 50 1.78 -11.73 3.57
C TYR A 50 2.90 -12.37 4.39
N GLN A 51 3.08 -13.68 4.22
CA GLN A 51 4.00 -14.48 5.03
C GLN A 51 5.47 -14.08 4.80
N TYR A 52 5.86 -13.79 3.56
CA TYR A 52 7.20 -13.27 3.25
C TYR A 52 7.51 -11.98 4.01
N ALA A 53 6.53 -11.07 4.13
CA ALA A 53 6.70 -9.81 4.85
C ALA A 53 7.00 -10.07 6.33
N LYS A 54 6.20 -10.92 6.98
CA LYS A 54 6.40 -11.30 8.39
C LYS A 54 7.75 -11.97 8.63
N GLU A 55 8.09 -12.98 7.83
CA GLU A 55 9.35 -13.71 7.98
C GLU A 55 10.56 -12.81 7.71
N THR A 56 10.44 -11.85 6.77
CA THR A 56 11.52 -10.89 6.49
C THR A 56 11.69 -9.89 7.62
N GLU A 57 10.59 -9.36 8.18
CA GLU A 57 10.62 -8.48 9.35
C GLU A 57 11.29 -9.16 10.54
N ASP A 58 10.92 -10.40 10.85
CA ASP A 58 11.53 -11.19 11.92
C ASP A 58 13.01 -11.45 11.66
N ARG A 59 13.39 -11.76 10.42
CA ARG A 59 14.78 -11.95 10.01
C ARG A 59 15.59 -10.67 10.19
N LEU A 60 15.10 -9.54 9.72
CA LEU A 60 15.79 -8.25 9.85
C LEU A 60 15.94 -7.86 11.32
N ARG A 61 14.90 -8.03 12.12
CA ARG A 61 14.96 -7.80 13.56
C ARG A 61 16.06 -8.63 14.22
N THR A 62 16.10 -9.93 13.93
CA THR A 62 17.11 -10.84 14.50
C THR A 62 18.52 -10.49 14.01
N GLN A 63 18.66 -10.11 12.75
CA GLN A 63 19.93 -9.74 12.12
C GLN A 63 20.54 -8.48 12.73
N PHE A 64 19.70 -7.48 13.03
CA PHE A 64 20.16 -6.17 13.51
C PHE A 64 20.23 -6.05 15.03
N GLN A 65 19.59 -6.94 15.77
CA GLN A 65 19.59 -6.93 17.23
C GLN A 65 21.00 -6.93 17.86
N PRO A 66 21.99 -7.75 17.39
CA PRO A 66 23.33 -7.73 17.96
C PRO A 66 24.06 -6.39 17.78
N ASP A 67 23.91 -5.75 16.61
CA ASP A 67 24.53 -4.46 16.32
C ASP A 67 23.91 -3.35 17.18
N GLN A 68 22.61 -3.37 17.37
CA GLN A 68 21.91 -2.45 18.27
C GLN A 68 22.41 -2.60 19.70
N GLN A 69 22.48 -3.83 20.21
CA GLN A 69 23.00 -4.09 21.55
C GLN A 69 24.44 -3.64 21.74
N LYS A 70 25.29 -3.80 20.71
CA LYS A 70 26.68 -3.33 20.75
C LYS A 70 26.75 -1.81 20.84
N ILE A 71 25.96 -1.09 20.05
CA ILE A 71 25.89 0.38 20.09
C ILE A 71 25.42 0.84 21.48
N GLU A 72 24.39 0.23 22.04
CA GLU A 72 23.87 0.56 23.38
C GLU A 72 24.91 0.31 24.49
N ALA A 73 25.67 -0.78 24.38
CA ALA A 73 26.74 -1.09 25.32
C ALA A 73 27.88 -0.05 25.28
N GLU A 74 28.29 0.39 24.06
CA GLU A 74 29.31 1.42 23.92
C GLU A 74 28.83 2.79 24.40
N ILE A 75 27.58 3.15 24.19
CA ILE A 75 26.99 4.38 24.76
C ILE A 75 27.04 4.33 26.28
N THR A 76 26.66 3.21 26.88
CA THR A 76 26.70 3.02 28.33
C THR A 76 28.11 3.14 28.85
N ARG A 77 29.09 2.52 28.19
CA ARG A 77 30.51 2.61 28.52
C ARG A 77 31.02 4.06 28.49
N ILE A 78 30.68 4.84 27.48
CA ILE A 78 31.04 6.25 27.39
C ILE A 78 30.46 7.04 28.56
N GLN A 79 29.19 6.82 28.91
CA GLN A 79 28.55 7.48 30.05
C GLN A 79 29.28 7.13 31.39
N GLU A 80 29.71 5.88 31.55
CA GLU A 80 30.49 5.46 32.73
C GLU A 80 31.87 6.14 32.77
N MET A 81 32.56 6.22 31.62
CA MET A 81 33.85 6.93 31.52
C MET A 81 33.72 8.41 31.86
N GLU A 82 32.68 9.09 31.39
CA GLU A 82 32.37 10.49 31.69
C GLU A 82 32.11 10.68 33.20
N ARG A 83 31.29 9.84 33.82
CA ARG A 83 31.00 9.87 35.25
C ARG A 83 32.26 9.61 36.08
N ALA A 84 33.08 8.64 35.67
CA ALA A 84 34.33 8.31 36.33
C ALA A 84 35.34 9.47 36.26
N LEU A 85 35.39 10.19 35.12
CA LEU A 85 36.24 11.35 34.95
C LEU A 85 35.78 12.53 35.81
N GLN A 86 34.50 12.81 35.88
CA GLN A 86 33.92 13.89 36.67
C GLN A 86 34.12 13.68 38.18
N ASN A 87 33.99 12.44 38.64
CA ASN A 87 34.03 12.10 40.05
C ASN A 87 35.42 11.70 40.55
N ASN A 88 36.48 11.83 39.74
CA ASN A 88 37.82 11.37 40.11
C ASN A 88 38.67 12.49 40.72
N PRO A 89 38.86 12.53 42.06
CA PRO A 89 39.65 13.57 42.72
C PRO A 89 41.15 13.50 42.37
N LEU A 90 41.64 12.36 41.85
CA LEU A 90 43.01 12.16 41.44
C LEU A 90 43.33 12.69 40.03
N LYS A 91 42.31 13.14 39.30
CA LYS A 91 42.44 13.71 37.95
C LYS A 91 41.84 15.12 37.90
N PRO A 92 42.48 16.13 38.55
CA PRO A 92 42.01 17.51 38.46
C PRO A 92 41.90 17.99 37.03
N VAL A 93 40.92 18.84 36.76
CA VAL A 93 40.69 19.43 35.44
C VAL A 93 41.97 20.05 34.87
N ASN A 94 42.23 19.87 33.57
CA ASN A 94 43.41 20.35 32.85
C ASN A 94 44.76 19.68 33.18
N THR A 95 44.80 18.64 33.99
CA THR A 95 46.01 17.80 34.12
C THR A 95 46.26 16.96 32.86
N PRO A 96 47.50 16.53 32.59
CA PRO A 96 47.77 15.63 31.46
C PRO A 96 46.93 14.34 31.51
N ALA A 97 46.72 13.80 32.70
CA ALA A 97 45.90 12.60 32.90
C ALA A 97 44.43 12.86 32.59
N TRP A 98 43.90 14.02 32.98
CA TRP A 98 42.52 14.43 32.63
C TRP A 98 42.35 14.59 31.11
N ARG A 99 43.26 15.31 30.45
CA ARG A 99 43.24 15.51 28.99
C ARG A 99 43.29 14.19 28.22
N LYS A 100 44.12 13.24 28.66
CA LYS A 100 44.17 11.90 28.05
C LYS A 100 42.80 11.20 28.13
N SER A 101 42.17 11.18 29.30
CA SER A 101 40.85 10.56 29.46
C SER A 101 39.76 11.27 28.65
N MET A 102 39.80 12.60 28.53
CA MET A 102 38.89 13.34 27.65
C MET A 102 39.07 12.95 26.18
N MET A 103 40.30 12.82 25.69
CA MET A 103 40.56 12.37 24.31
C MET A 103 40.07 10.95 24.10
N GLU A 104 40.21 10.05 25.04
CA GLU A 104 39.68 8.68 24.96
C GLU A 104 38.14 8.69 24.86
N ILE A 105 37.46 9.52 25.65
CA ILE A 105 36.01 9.69 25.60
C ILE A 105 35.57 10.27 24.26
N GLU A 106 36.21 11.33 23.77
CA GLU A 106 35.88 11.93 22.48
C GLU A 106 36.12 10.97 21.31
N THR A 107 37.19 10.18 21.35
CA THR A 107 37.45 9.13 20.35
C THR A 107 36.32 8.09 20.37
N ALA A 108 35.95 7.60 21.55
CA ALA A 108 34.85 6.62 21.67
C ALA A 108 33.51 7.17 21.18
N LYS A 109 33.23 8.47 21.44
CA LYS A 109 31.99 9.11 20.88
C LYS A 109 31.97 9.12 19.35
N VAL A 110 33.11 9.48 18.73
CA VAL A 110 33.23 9.47 17.25
C VAL A 110 33.04 8.07 16.70
N GLU A 111 33.63 7.06 17.36
CA GLU A 111 33.47 5.65 16.99
C GLU A 111 31.98 5.21 17.06
N VAL A 112 31.29 5.54 18.15
CA VAL A 112 29.86 5.23 18.30
C VAL A 112 29.03 5.95 17.27
N GLN A 113 29.30 7.22 16.98
CA GLN A 113 28.60 7.95 15.91
C GLN A 113 28.80 7.25 14.57
N SER A 114 29.99 6.86 14.20
CA SER A 114 30.28 6.11 12.96
C SER A 114 29.52 4.78 12.93
N MET A 115 29.49 4.06 14.07
CA MET A 115 28.72 2.81 14.16
C MET A 115 27.22 3.04 13.95
N GLN A 116 26.65 4.11 14.52
CA GLN A 116 25.24 4.46 14.35
C GLN A 116 24.91 4.83 12.89
N GLU A 117 25.79 5.59 12.24
CA GLU A 117 25.63 5.98 10.84
C GLU A 117 25.68 4.76 9.91
N ASP A 118 26.63 3.87 10.10
CA ASP A 118 26.76 2.62 9.34
C ASP A 118 25.57 1.69 9.57
N PHE A 119 25.14 1.55 10.82
CA PHE A 119 23.97 0.77 11.19
C PHE A 119 22.69 1.32 10.53
N GLY A 120 22.50 2.63 10.62
CA GLY A 120 21.36 3.29 9.99
C GLY A 120 21.36 3.18 8.46
N ARG A 121 22.54 3.20 7.82
CA ARG A 121 22.66 2.97 6.38
C ARG A 121 22.26 1.53 6.02
N ARG A 122 22.81 0.54 6.72
CA ARG A 122 22.51 -0.88 6.46
C ARG A 122 21.02 -1.20 6.65
N ILE A 123 20.38 -0.65 7.67
CA ILE A 123 18.90 -0.79 7.83
C ILE A 123 18.18 -0.23 6.63
N ARG A 124 18.47 1.00 6.22
CA ARG A 124 17.79 1.63 5.06
C ARG A 124 17.99 0.84 3.78
N ASP A 125 19.18 0.29 3.53
CA ASP A 125 19.47 -0.48 2.33
C ASP A 125 18.67 -1.79 2.31
N GLU A 126 18.59 -2.50 3.45
CA GLU A 126 17.80 -3.73 3.58
C GLU A 126 16.28 -3.45 3.47
N GLU A 127 15.81 -2.38 4.12
CA GLU A 127 14.41 -1.95 4.01
C GLU A 127 14.04 -1.56 2.57
N ALA A 128 14.92 -0.84 1.88
CA ALA A 128 14.69 -0.46 0.49
C ALA A 128 14.59 -1.70 -0.41
N GLY A 129 15.49 -2.67 -0.26
CA GLY A 129 15.43 -3.94 -1.00
C GLY A 129 14.15 -4.73 -0.68
N PHE A 130 13.77 -4.80 0.58
CA PHE A 130 12.53 -5.44 1.00
C PHE A 130 11.29 -4.79 0.36
N TRP A 131 11.16 -3.47 0.42
CA TRP A 131 10.03 -2.76 -0.19
C TRP A 131 9.97 -2.89 -1.70
N GLN A 132 11.13 -2.88 -2.39
CA GLN A 132 11.19 -3.10 -3.83
C GLN A 132 10.68 -4.50 -4.21
N ASN A 133 11.12 -5.54 -3.51
CA ASN A 133 10.68 -6.91 -3.74
C ASN A 133 9.19 -7.09 -3.45
N MET A 134 8.71 -6.53 -2.34
CA MET A 134 7.31 -6.52 -1.96
C MET A 134 6.43 -5.89 -3.03
N TYR A 135 6.81 -4.71 -3.50
CA TYR A 135 6.04 -3.99 -4.50
C TYR A 135 6.02 -4.73 -5.84
N ALA A 136 7.16 -5.29 -6.26
CA ALA A 136 7.26 -6.08 -7.48
C ALA A 136 6.39 -7.35 -7.42
N ALA A 137 6.39 -8.07 -6.29
CA ALA A 137 5.54 -9.24 -6.07
C ALA A 137 4.05 -8.86 -6.09
N PHE A 138 3.70 -7.78 -5.40
CA PHE A 138 2.34 -7.24 -5.36
C PHE A 138 1.83 -6.85 -6.75
N GLN A 139 2.63 -6.12 -7.55
CA GLN A 139 2.25 -5.75 -8.92
C GLN A 139 2.02 -6.98 -9.81
N ARG A 140 2.89 -8.00 -9.71
CA ARG A 140 2.69 -9.26 -10.45
C ARG A 140 1.42 -9.97 -10.05
N ALA A 141 1.14 -10.06 -8.75
CA ALA A 141 -0.09 -10.67 -8.26
C ALA A 141 -1.34 -9.91 -8.74
N CYS A 142 -1.32 -8.58 -8.71
CA CYS A 142 -2.40 -7.76 -9.26
C CYS A 142 -2.61 -8.02 -10.76
N ARG A 143 -1.54 -8.12 -11.55
CA ARG A 143 -1.62 -8.42 -12.99
C ARG A 143 -2.24 -9.79 -13.24
N ILE A 144 -1.77 -10.83 -12.56
CA ILE A 144 -2.31 -12.19 -12.70
C ILE A 144 -3.80 -12.23 -12.37
N ILE A 145 -4.21 -11.58 -11.29
CA ILE A 145 -5.62 -11.51 -10.88
C ILE A 145 -6.45 -10.69 -11.88
N ALA A 146 -5.92 -9.57 -12.37
CA ALA A 146 -6.60 -8.75 -13.38
C ALA A 146 -6.85 -9.55 -14.66
N GLU A 147 -5.84 -10.22 -15.19
CA GLU A 147 -5.93 -11.03 -16.41
C GLU A 147 -6.87 -12.23 -16.22
N HIS A 148 -6.78 -12.93 -15.09
CA HIS A 148 -7.59 -14.12 -14.82
C HIS A 148 -9.08 -13.82 -14.65
N TYR A 149 -9.42 -12.72 -13.99
CA TYR A 149 -10.81 -12.35 -13.69
C TYR A 149 -11.35 -11.20 -14.55
N ASN A 150 -10.62 -10.78 -15.59
CA ASN A 150 -10.97 -9.70 -16.50
C ASN A 150 -11.31 -8.38 -15.78
N TYR A 151 -10.40 -7.94 -14.88
CA TYR A 151 -10.45 -6.61 -14.32
C TYR A 151 -9.69 -5.63 -15.22
N ASP A 152 -10.32 -4.49 -15.54
CA ASP A 152 -9.70 -3.42 -16.32
C ASP A 152 -8.74 -2.58 -15.45
N ILE A 153 -9.10 -2.42 -14.17
CA ILE A 153 -8.36 -1.59 -13.23
C ILE A 153 -8.35 -2.27 -11.86
N ILE A 154 -7.19 -2.31 -11.21
CA ILE A 154 -7.06 -2.61 -9.79
C ILE A 154 -6.50 -1.39 -9.08
N ILE A 155 -7.23 -0.88 -8.09
CA ILE A 155 -6.87 0.31 -7.30
C ILE A 155 -6.34 -0.14 -5.94
N ALA A 156 -5.10 0.21 -5.63
CA ALA A 156 -4.58 0.06 -4.28
C ALA A 156 -5.09 1.21 -3.40
N ALA A 157 -5.72 0.88 -2.29
CA ALA A 157 -6.30 1.84 -1.36
C ALA A 157 -5.76 1.63 0.05
N PRO A 158 -5.72 2.67 0.89
CA PRO A 158 -5.51 2.51 2.32
C PRO A 158 -6.68 1.72 2.94
N ASP A 159 -6.41 1.06 4.07
CA ASP A 159 -7.41 0.26 4.77
C ASP A 159 -8.60 1.16 5.22
N PRO A 160 -9.85 0.82 4.84
CA PRO A 160 -11.01 1.60 5.25
C PRO A 160 -11.37 1.42 6.74
N SER A 161 -10.82 0.41 7.40
CA SER A 161 -11.13 0.07 8.79
C SER A 161 -10.37 0.93 9.80
N LEU A 162 -10.64 2.25 9.81
CA LEU A 162 -10.55 2.94 11.10
C LEU A 162 -11.75 2.49 11.92
N SER A 163 -11.50 1.76 13.02
CA SER A 163 -12.57 1.46 13.96
C SER A 163 -13.17 2.76 14.48
N GLU A 164 -14.46 2.75 14.82
CA GLU A 164 -15.11 3.92 15.43
C GLU A 164 -14.33 4.41 16.67
N GLU A 165 -13.73 3.48 17.42
CA GLU A 165 -12.89 3.77 18.59
C GLU A 165 -11.59 4.53 18.19
N ALA A 166 -10.95 4.16 17.07
CA ALA A 166 -9.78 4.87 16.56
C ALA A 166 -10.14 6.30 16.14
N ILE A 167 -11.30 6.48 15.48
CA ILE A 167 -11.79 7.80 15.08
C ILE A 167 -12.09 8.67 16.32
N GLN A 168 -12.71 8.10 17.35
CA GLN A 168 -13.02 8.82 18.59
C GLN A 168 -11.76 9.24 19.37
N SER A 169 -10.67 8.50 19.26
CA SER A 169 -9.40 8.80 19.94
C SER A 169 -8.48 9.75 19.15
N MET A 170 -8.82 10.05 17.88
CA MET A 170 -8.03 10.94 17.02
C MET A 170 -8.34 12.41 17.29
N ASP A 171 -7.31 13.26 17.13
CA ASP A 171 -7.50 14.71 17.02
C ASP A 171 -8.43 15.04 15.83
N PRO A 172 -9.37 16.00 15.96
CA PRO A 172 -10.27 16.42 14.87
C PRO A 172 -9.55 16.78 13.56
N MET A 173 -8.37 17.39 13.63
CA MET A 173 -7.54 17.67 12.45
C MET A 173 -7.03 16.40 11.78
N ALA A 174 -6.63 15.39 12.56
CA ALA A 174 -6.20 14.10 12.05
C ALA A 174 -7.36 13.33 11.39
N VAL A 175 -8.56 13.39 11.96
CA VAL A 175 -9.78 12.83 11.36
C VAL A 175 -10.08 13.51 10.02
N GLN A 176 -10.00 14.84 9.97
CA GLN A 176 -10.22 15.58 8.73
C GLN A 176 -9.21 15.22 7.65
N GLN A 177 -7.92 15.13 7.99
CA GLN A 177 -6.87 14.69 7.06
C GLN A 177 -7.14 13.27 6.55
N GLU A 178 -7.50 12.35 7.43
CA GLU A 178 -7.81 10.97 7.06
C GLU A 178 -8.99 10.90 6.08
N ILE A 179 -10.07 11.65 6.33
CA ILE A 179 -11.23 11.72 5.42
C ILE A 179 -10.82 12.27 4.05
N LEU A 180 -10.00 13.33 4.00
CA LEU A 180 -9.55 13.96 2.75
C LEU A 180 -8.58 13.05 1.97
N MET A 181 -7.78 12.24 2.65
CA MET A 181 -6.85 11.30 2.02
C MET A 181 -7.53 10.03 1.51
N ARG A 182 -8.70 9.69 2.02
CA ARG A 182 -9.47 8.51 1.60
C ARG A 182 -10.17 8.76 0.27
N ARG A 183 -9.59 8.23 -0.78
CA ARG A 183 -10.17 8.27 -2.13
C ARG A 183 -11.31 7.27 -2.32
N ILE A 184 -11.35 6.22 -1.51
CA ILE A 184 -12.33 5.14 -1.58
C ILE A 184 -13.02 5.05 -0.23
N GLN A 185 -14.35 5.32 -0.22
CA GLN A 185 -15.18 5.32 0.99
C GLN A 185 -15.90 3.98 1.20
N TYR A 186 -16.18 3.27 0.13
CA TYR A 186 -16.91 2.00 0.16
C TYR A 186 -16.40 1.06 -0.93
N VAL A 187 -16.26 -0.21 -0.58
CA VAL A 187 -15.92 -1.29 -1.50
C VAL A 187 -16.87 -2.44 -1.23
N ASN A 188 -17.54 -2.89 -2.28
CA ASN A 188 -18.33 -4.11 -2.21
C ASN A 188 -17.39 -5.33 -2.12
N ASP A 189 -17.79 -6.36 -1.38
CA ASP A 189 -16.98 -7.59 -1.20
C ASP A 189 -16.55 -8.23 -2.52
N ARG A 190 -17.38 -8.12 -3.57
CA ARG A 190 -17.06 -8.64 -4.91
C ARG A 190 -15.93 -7.88 -5.61
N ALA A 191 -15.74 -6.61 -5.25
CA ALA A 191 -14.67 -5.77 -5.78
C ALA A 191 -13.42 -5.79 -4.89
N ASN A 192 -13.51 -6.31 -3.68
CA ASN A 192 -12.41 -6.41 -2.74
C ASN A 192 -11.52 -7.62 -3.07
N LEU A 193 -10.35 -7.36 -3.62
CA LEU A 193 -9.38 -8.38 -4.04
C LEU A 193 -8.29 -8.66 -3.01
N THR A 194 -8.35 -8.03 -1.85
CA THR A 194 -7.30 -8.09 -0.82
C THR A 194 -6.94 -9.52 -0.44
N ARG A 195 -7.96 -10.33 -0.12
CA ARG A 195 -7.77 -11.73 0.24
C ARG A 195 -7.21 -12.55 -0.91
N THR A 196 -7.78 -12.43 -2.11
CA THR A 196 -7.37 -13.17 -3.29
C THR A 196 -5.91 -12.89 -3.65
N ILE A 197 -5.48 -11.64 -3.58
CA ILE A 197 -4.10 -11.24 -3.83
C ILE A 197 -3.17 -11.76 -2.73
N THR A 198 -3.59 -11.67 -1.46
CA THR A 198 -2.81 -12.20 -0.34
C THR A 198 -2.61 -13.72 -0.44
N ASP A 199 -3.67 -14.45 -0.78
CA ASP A 199 -3.62 -15.91 -0.93
C ASP A 199 -2.68 -16.32 -2.09
N LEU A 200 -2.74 -15.60 -3.22
CA LEU A 200 -1.83 -15.82 -4.34
C LEU A 200 -0.37 -15.55 -3.96
N LEU A 201 -0.11 -14.44 -3.27
CA LEU A 201 1.24 -14.11 -2.80
C LEU A 201 1.79 -15.17 -1.84
N ASN A 202 0.99 -15.59 -0.87
CA ASN A 202 1.38 -16.64 0.07
C ASN A 202 1.62 -17.98 -0.62
N HIS A 203 0.76 -18.36 -1.58
CA HIS A 203 0.94 -19.58 -2.36
C HIS A 203 2.25 -19.55 -3.17
N ASN A 204 2.53 -18.44 -3.85
CA ASN A 204 3.76 -18.28 -4.61
C ASN A 204 5.00 -18.30 -3.71
N TYR A 205 4.93 -17.68 -2.55
CA TYR A 205 6.02 -17.69 -1.58
C TYR A 205 6.31 -19.10 -1.05
N GLN A 206 5.28 -19.89 -0.76
CA GLN A 206 5.45 -21.29 -0.35
C GLN A 206 6.12 -22.13 -1.45
N ARG A 207 5.74 -21.93 -2.71
CA ARG A 207 6.38 -22.58 -3.86
C ARG A 207 7.86 -22.18 -3.98
N TYR A 208 8.17 -20.90 -3.81
CA TYR A 208 9.55 -20.42 -3.79
C TYR A 208 10.39 -21.06 -2.68
N LYS A 209 9.82 -21.25 -1.48
CA LYS A 209 10.52 -21.93 -0.37
C LYS A 209 10.84 -23.40 -0.71
N GLN A 210 9.99 -24.05 -1.50
CA GLN A 210 10.19 -25.46 -1.92
C GLN A 210 11.16 -25.57 -3.10
N ASP A 211 11.14 -24.61 -4.02
CA ASP A 211 12.00 -24.59 -5.20
C ASP A 211 12.50 -23.14 -5.47
N PRO A 212 13.66 -22.76 -4.88
CA PRO A 212 14.22 -21.42 -5.02
C PRO A 212 14.66 -21.05 -6.45
N GLN A 213 14.81 -22.04 -7.35
CA GLN A 213 15.16 -21.77 -8.75
C GLN A 213 13.95 -21.27 -9.54
N ASN A 214 12.76 -21.52 -9.05
CA ASN A 214 11.50 -21.10 -9.66
C ASN A 214 11.04 -19.79 -9.00
N ASN A 215 11.87 -18.73 -9.11
CA ASN A 215 11.62 -17.44 -8.45
C ASN A 215 10.38 -16.75 -9.00
N PRO A 216 9.23 -16.76 -8.32
CA PRO A 216 8.05 -16.01 -8.70
C PRO A 216 8.04 -14.56 -8.12
N LEU A 217 9.12 -14.17 -7.42
CA LEU A 217 9.24 -12.84 -6.79
C LEU A 217 9.78 -11.80 -7.75
#